data_c97a6c4733c1bd0dcb5c9e71507e0934
#
_entry.id   c97a6c4733c1bd0dcb5c9e71507e0934
#
_cell.length_a   1.000
_cell.length_b   1.000
_cell.length_c   1.000
_cell.angle_alpha   90.00
_cell.angle_beta   90.00
_cell.angle_gamma   90.00
#
_symmetry.space_group_name_H-M   'P 1'
#
loop_
_entity.id
_entity.type
_entity.pdbx_description
1 polymer ?
#
loop_
_entity_poly.entity_id
_entity_poly.type
_entity_poly.pdbx_seq_one_letter_code
_entity_poly.pdbx_strand_id
1 'polypeptide(L)'
;MKIIGIGEVVWDCFPEGKRLGGAPINFCFFAKELGAESYPVTAIGGDELGDETFTVLKETGLDLGYISRNILPTGKVLVSLNEAGVPQYDIVENVAWDAIECSPATMKLVGDADAGCWGSLAQRS
;
A
#
# COMPACT_ATOMS: atom_id res chain seq x y z
N MET A 1 -16.27 -13.99 -1.76
CA MET A 1 -15.76 -13.50 -0.48
C MET A 1 -15.16 -12.11 -0.68
N LYS A 2 -15.55 -11.18 0.13
CA LYS A 2 -15.08 -9.79 0.08
C LYS A 2 -13.99 -9.58 1.13
N ILE A 3 -12.81 -9.19 0.68
CA ILE A 3 -11.60 -9.08 1.51
C ILE A 3 -11.02 -7.67 1.38
N ILE A 4 -10.56 -7.12 2.51
CA ILE A 4 -9.89 -5.82 2.54
C ILE A 4 -8.45 -5.99 3.06
N GLY A 5 -7.57 -5.15 2.54
CA GLY A 5 -6.20 -5.01 3.05
C GLY A 5 -5.94 -3.56 3.39
N ILE A 6 -5.69 -3.25 4.65
CA ILE A 6 -5.51 -1.88 5.14
C ILE A 6 -4.08 -1.68 5.59
N GLY A 7 -3.43 -0.66 5.08
CA GLY A 7 -2.11 -0.28 5.53
C GLY A 7 -1.25 0.33 4.43
N GLU A 8 0.04 0.08 4.52
CA GLU A 8 1.03 0.72 3.67
C GLU A 8 1.04 0.21 2.23
N VAL A 9 1.25 1.13 1.31
CA VAL A 9 1.74 0.88 -0.04
C VAL A 9 3.07 1.62 -0.17
N VAL A 10 4.10 0.93 -0.58
CA VAL A 10 5.45 1.47 -0.61
C VAL A 10 6.19 1.08 -1.88
N TRP A 11 7.11 1.93 -2.29
CA TRP A 11 8.12 1.61 -3.27
C TRP A 11 9.40 1.21 -2.56
N ASP A 12 9.82 -0.03 -2.76
CA ASP A 12 11.12 -0.50 -2.30
C ASP A 12 12.18 -0.02 -3.30
N CYS A 13 12.97 0.96 -2.87
CA CYS A 13 13.97 1.62 -3.71
C CYS A 13 15.33 0.99 -3.50
N PHE A 14 15.74 0.17 -4.45
CA PHE A 14 17.06 -0.48 -4.48
C PHE A 14 18.03 0.38 -5.33
N PRO A 15 19.36 0.17 -5.19
CA PRO A 15 20.32 0.86 -6.05
C PRO A 15 20.08 0.65 -7.55
N GLU A 16 19.62 -0.54 -7.94
CA GLU A 16 19.37 -0.89 -9.35
C GLU A 16 17.96 -0.55 -9.85
N GLY A 17 17.07 -0.09 -8.98
CA GLY A 17 15.70 0.24 -9.37
C GLY A 17 14.72 0.17 -8.22
N LYS A 18 13.43 0.27 -8.52
CA LYS A 18 12.38 0.25 -7.50
C LYS A 18 11.31 -0.78 -7.82
N ARG A 19 10.65 -1.27 -6.78
CA ARG A 19 9.52 -2.21 -6.89
C ARG A 19 8.39 -1.78 -5.97
N LEU A 20 7.17 -1.91 -6.47
CA LEU A 20 5.99 -1.65 -5.66
C LEU A 20 5.72 -2.82 -4.73
N GLY A 21 5.43 -2.53 -3.48
CA GLY A 21 5.14 -3.51 -2.45
C GLY A 21 4.28 -2.95 -1.34
N GLY A 22 4.37 -3.59 -0.20
CA GLY A 22 3.54 -3.34 0.96
C GLY A 22 2.70 -4.57 1.27
N ALA A 23 2.74 -5.03 2.51
CA ALA A 23 2.07 -6.27 2.89
C ALA A 23 0.56 -6.27 2.58
N PRO A 24 -0.19 -5.19 2.85
CA PRO A 24 -1.62 -5.17 2.52
C PRO A 24 -1.90 -5.25 1.03
N ILE A 25 -1.07 -4.62 0.20
CA ILE A 25 -1.22 -4.66 -1.25
C ILE A 25 -0.94 -6.05 -1.78
N ASN A 26 0.13 -6.68 -1.33
CA ASN A 26 0.48 -8.05 -1.71
C ASN A 26 -0.62 -9.02 -1.29
N PHE A 27 -1.15 -8.86 -0.09
CA PHE A 27 -2.28 -9.65 0.40
C PHE A 27 -3.50 -9.53 -0.53
N CYS A 28 -3.88 -8.31 -0.88
CA CYS A 28 -5.02 -8.08 -1.77
C CYS A 28 -4.80 -8.69 -3.16
N PHE A 29 -3.60 -8.56 -3.70
CA PHE A 29 -3.27 -9.13 -5.00
C PHE A 29 -3.41 -10.65 -5.00
N PHE A 30 -2.80 -11.33 -4.04
CA PHE A 30 -2.88 -12.79 -3.98
C PHE A 30 -4.28 -13.29 -3.64
N ALA A 31 -5.01 -12.60 -2.77
CA ALA A 31 -6.39 -12.96 -2.48
C ALA A 31 -7.28 -12.88 -3.74
N LYS A 32 -7.06 -11.83 -4.55
CA LYS A 32 -7.76 -11.69 -5.83
C LYS A 32 -7.42 -12.83 -6.78
N GLU A 33 -6.15 -13.20 -6.89
CA GLU A 33 -5.72 -14.32 -7.74
C GLU A 33 -6.37 -15.64 -7.31
N LEU A 34 -6.72 -15.77 -6.04
CA LEU A 34 -7.43 -16.92 -5.50
C LEU A 34 -8.97 -16.81 -5.60
N GLY A 35 -9.47 -15.78 -6.27
CA GLY A 35 -10.90 -15.64 -6.58
C GLY A 35 -11.68 -14.72 -5.63
N ALA A 36 -11.01 -14.05 -4.68
CA ALA A 36 -11.68 -13.11 -3.79
C ALA A 36 -11.91 -11.75 -4.45
N GLU A 37 -12.94 -11.04 -3.99
CA GLU A 37 -13.09 -9.62 -4.25
C GLU A 37 -12.20 -8.87 -3.26
N SER A 38 -11.11 -8.28 -3.74
CA SER A 38 -10.09 -7.65 -2.89
C SER A 38 -10.08 -6.16 -3.04
N TYR A 39 -10.02 -5.46 -1.91
CA TYR A 39 -10.05 -4.01 -1.85
C TYR A 39 -8.89 -3.49 -1.00
N PRO A 40 -7.85 -2.93 -1.62
CA PRO A 40 -6.81 -2.24 -0.85
C PRO A 40 -7.33 -0.90 -0.32
N VAL A 41 -7.08 -0.66 0.96
CA VAL A 41 -7.39 0.60 1.64
C VAL A 41 -6.07 1.20 2.07
N THR A 42 -5.65 2.24 1.39
CA THR A 42 -4.36 2.89 1.62
C THR A 42 -4.40 4.34 1.17
N ALA A 43 -3.26 5.00 1.19
CA ALA A 43 -3.13 6.36 0.67
C ALA A 43 -1.82 6.52 -0.09
N ILE A 44 -1.88 7.32 -1.15
CA ILE A 44 -0.74 7.72 -1.97
C ILE A 44 -0.70 9.24 -2.05
N GLY A 45 0.45 9.78 -2.44
CA GLY A 45 0.59 11.21 -2.62
C GLY A 45 0.05 11.70 -3.96
N GLY A 46 -0.08 13.01 -4.08
CA GLY A 46 -0.37 13.68 -5.35
C GLY A 46 0.89 13.94 -6.17
N ASP A 47 1.85 13.03 -6.13
CA ASP A 47 3.15 13.12 -6.78
C ASP A 47 3.27 12.12 -7.94
N GLU A 48 4.38 12.21 -8.70
CA GLU A 48 4.64 11.28 -9.80
C GLU A 48 4.62 9.83 -9.35
N LEU A 49 5.19 9.55 -8.19
CA LEU A 49 5.26 8.21 -7.64
C LEU A 49 3.86 7.69 -7.30
N GLY A 50 2.96 8.57 -6.87
CA GLY A 50 1.55 8.24 -6.67
C GLY A 50 0.87 7.87 -7.98
N ASP A 51 1.15 8.59 -9.04
CA ASP A 51 0.61 8.30 -10.37
C ASP A 51 1.12 6.95 -10.89
N GLU A 52 2.40 6.67 -10.70
CA GLU A 52 2.97 5.36 -11.06
C GLU A 52 2.33 4.23 -10.25
N THR A 53 2.11 4.45 -8.95
CA THR A 53 1.44 3.48 -8.08
C THR A 53 0.06 3.14 -8.62
N PHE A 54 -0.71 4.16 -8.95
CA PHE A 54 -2.05 3.99 -9.48
C PHE A 54 -2.04 3.20 -10.80
N THR A 55 -1.10 3.53 -11.69
CA THR A 55 -0.95 2.85 -12.97
C THR A 55 -0.61 1.37 -12.79
N VAL A 56 0.35 1.05 -11.94
CA VAL A 56 0.76 -0.33 -11.68
C VAL A 56 -0.38 -1.13 -11.05
N LEU A 57 -1.07 -0.57 -10.06
CA LEU A 57 -2.17 -1.25 -9.40
C LEU A 57 -3.37 -1.46 -10.31
N LYS A 58 -3.62 -0.52 -11.21
CA LYS A 58 -4.69 -0.64 -12.19
C LYS A 58 -4.48 -1.86 -13.10
N GLU A 59 -3.26 -2.15 -13.46
CA GLU A 59 -2.92 -3.31 -14.28
C GLU A 59 -3.19 -4.64 -13.57
N THR A 60 -3.20 -4.65 -12.24
CA THR A 60 -3.51 -5.85 -11.45
C THR A 60 -5.00 -6.21 -11.47
N GLY A 61 -5.85 -5.28 -11.87
CA GLY A 61 -7.30 -5.45 -11.82
C GLY A 61 -7.92 -5.28 -10.44
N LEU A 62 -7.14 -4.85 -9.43
CA LEU A 62 -7.68 -4.54 -8.11
C LEU A 62 -8.61 -3.34 -8.16
N ASP A 63 -9.61 -3.31 -7.29
CA ASP A 63 -10.48 -2.16 -7.13
C ASP A 63 -9.73 -1.06 -6.36
N LEU A 64 -9.50 0.07 -7.01
CA LEU A 64 -8.71 1.17 -6.47
C LEU A 64 -9.57 2.28 -5.84
N GLY A 65 -10.88 2.04 -5.72
CA GLY A 65 -11.82 3.06 -5.24
C GLY A 65 -11.63 3.48 -3.79
N TYR A 66 -10.82 2.76 -3.02
CA TYR A 66 -10.56 3.02 -1.60
C TYR A 66 -9.13 3.45 -1.33
N ILE A 67 -8.40 3.79 -2.38
CA ILE A 67 -7.07 4.39 -2.29
C ILE A 67 -7.24 5.90 -2.35
N SER A 68 -6.92 6.58 -1.25
CA SER A 68 -7.01 8.04 -1.18
C SER A 68 -5.69 8.69 -1.55
N ARG A 69 -5.75 9.98 -1.89
CA ARG A 69 -4.56 10.82 -2.09
C ARG A 69 -4.55 11.90 -1.03
N ASN A 70 -3.37 12.23 -0.52
CA ASN A 70 -3.20 13.34 0.41
C ASN A 70 -1.96 14.17 0.06
N ILE A 71 -1.66 15.17 0.88
CA ILE A 71 -0.57 16.13 0.62
C ILE A 71 0.82 15.57 0.94
N LEU A 72 0.89 14.41 1.59
CA LEU A 72 2.15 13.77 1.91
C LEU A 72 2.70 13.01 0.70
N PRO A 73 4.02 12.80 0.62
CA PRO A 73 4.59 12.04 -0.49
C PRO A 73 4.22 10.56 -0.42
N THR A 74 4.19 9.91 -1.57
CA THR A 74 3.96 8.46 -1.65
C THR A 74 5.06 7.70 -0.91
N GLY A 75 4.67 6.64 -0.22
CA GLY A 75 5.55 5.87 0.65
C GLY A 75 6.73 5.22 -0.06
N LYS A 76 7.88 5.26 0.59
CA LYS A 76 9.13 4.67 0.11
C LYS A 76 9.85 3.93 1.22
N VAL A 77 10.55 2.88 0.83
CA VAL A 77 11.55 2.22 1.65
C VAL A 77 12.87 2.31 0.89
N LEU A 78 13.86 2.91 1.51
CA LEU A 78 15.20 3.02 0.92
C LEU A 78 16.00 1.80 1.33
N VAL A 79 16.44 1.01 0.35
CA VAL A 79 17.19 -0.22 0.57
C VAL A 79 18.63 0.02 0.17
N SER A 80 19.56 -0.18 1.11
CA SER A 80 21.00 -0.10 0.87
C SER A 80 21.68 -1.35 1.38
N LEU A 81 22.89 -1.61 0.89
CA LEU A 81 23.73 -2.71 1.36
C LEU A 81 24.84 -2.13 2.22
N ASN A 82 25.12 -2.77 3.36
CA ASN A 82 26.29 -2.42 4.15
C ASN A 82 27.55 -3.03 3.52
N GLU A 83 28.73 -2.81 4.15
CA GLU A 83 30.01 -3.33 3.65
C GLU A 83 30.04 -4.87 3.54
N ALA A 84 29.25 -5.56 4.35
CA ALA A 84 29.12 -7.02 4.33
C ALA A 84 28.07 -7.53 3.33
N GLY A 85 27.44 -6.64 2.56
CA GLY A 85 26.39 -6.99 1.60
C GLY A 85 25.04 -7.26 2.24
N VAL A 86 24.84 -6.93 3.51
CA VAL A 86 23.57 -7.13 4.22
C VAL A 86 22.64 -5.96 3.94
N PRO A 87 21.39 -6.22 3.52
CA PRO A 87 20.41 -5.15 3.27
C PRO A 87 20.08 -4.37 4.54
N GLN A 88 20.00 -3.05 4.38
CA GLN A 88 19.52 -2.13 5.39
C GLN A 88 18.32 -1.39 4.82
N TYR A 89 17.27 -1.26 5.64
CA TYR A 89 16.00 -0.69 5.22
C TYR A 89 15.72 0.60 5.99
N ASP A 90 15.42 1.66 5.27
CA ASP A 90 14.92 2.91 5.83
C ASP A 90 13.49 3.12 5.35
N ILE A 91 12.53 2.88 6.23
CA ILE A 91 11.12 3.09 5.95
C ILE A 91 10.81 4.56 6.23
N VAL A 92 10.72 5.35 5.17
CA VAL A 92 10.56 6.80 5.26
C VAL A 92 9.29 7.17 6.03
N GLU A 93 9.42 8.10 6.97
CA GLU A 93 8.31 8.60 7.78
C GLU A 93 7.62 9.81 7.13
N ASN A 94 6.43 10.15 7.62
CA ASN A 94 5.62 11.27 7.15
C ASN A 94 5.29 11.15 5.65
N VAL A 95 4.84 9.99 5.29
CA VAL A 95 4.39 9.66 3.93
C VAL A 95 2.89 9.43 3.89
N ALA A 96 2.33 9.31 2.68
CA ALA A 96 0.88 9.29 2.49
C ALA A 96 0.15 8.22 3.31
N TRP A 97 0.69 6.99 3.41
CA TRP A 97 0.02 5.94 4.15
C TRP A 97 0.08 6.11 5.69
N ASP A 98 0.80 7.11 6.19
CA ASP A 98 0.71 7.50 7.60
C ASP A 98 -0.59 8.24 7.91
N ALA A 99 -1.33 8.69 6.89
CA ALA A 99 -2.56 9.46 7.02
C ALA A 99 -3.68 8.87 6.15
N ILE A 100 -3.94 7.58 6.30
CA ILE A 100 -5.03 6.88 5.59
C ILE A 100 -6.37 7.41 6.11
N GLU A 101 -7.21 7.88 5.19
CA GLU A 101 -8.55 8.35 5.54
C GLU A 101 -9.54 7.22 5.69
N CYS A 102 -10.40 7.35 6.71
CA CYS A 102 -11.53 6.45 6.91
C CYS A 102 -12.82 7.18 6.50
N SER A 103 -13.09 7.21 5.19
CA SER A 103 -14.30 7.83 4.66
C SER A 103 -15.55 7.01 5.00
N PRO A 104 -16.78 7.60 4.88
CA PRO A 104 -18.01 6.81 5.04
C PRO A 104 -18.08 5.60 4.11
N ALA A 105 -17.58 5.73 2.87
CA ALA A 105 -17.52 4.61 1.92
C ALA A 105 -16.59 3.50 2.42
N THR A 106 -15.44 3.86 2.97
CA THR A 106 -14.50 2.90 3.56
C THR A 106 -15.10 2.21 4.77
N MET A 107 -15.79 2.95 5.63
CA MET A 107 -16.49 2.38 6.80
C MET A 107 -17.53 1.36 6.36
N LYS A 108 -18.29 1.66 5.32
CA LYS A 108 -19.27 0.72 4.78
C LYS A 108 -18.59 -0.53 4.23
N LEU A 109 -17.51 -0.37 3.49
CA LEU A 109 -16.73 -1.49 2.95
C LEU A 109 -16.25 -2.42 4.08
N VAL A 110 -15.70 -1.85 5.13
CA VAL A 110 -15.22 -2.61 6.30
C VAL A 110 -16.36 -3.40 6.94
N GLY A 111 -17.53 -2.78 7.07
CA GLY A 111 -18.72 -3.44 7.63
C GLY A 111 -19.24 -4.59 6.76
N ASP A 112 -19.07 -4.51 5.45
CA ASP A 112 -19.55 -5.51 4.50
C ASP A 112 -18.50 -6.60 4.20
N ALA A 113 -17.25 -6.42 4.62
CA ALA A 113 -16.18 -7.37 4.32
C ALA A 113 -16.31 -8.65 5.13
N ASP A 114 -15.95 -9.76 4.51
CA ASP A 114 -15.91 -11.08 5.16
C ASP A 114 -14.63 -11.26 5.99
N ALA A 115 -13.53 -10.65 5.54
CA ALA A 115 -12.24 -10.72 6.23
C ALA A 115 -11.39 -9.50 5.91
N GLY A 116 -10.44 -9.20 6.79
CA GLY A 116 -9.51 -8.10 6.61
C GLY A 116 -8.12 -8.43 7.10
N CYS A 117 -7.12 -7.86 6.44
CA CYS A 117 -5.73 -7.90 6.85
C CYS A 117 -5.26 -6.47 7.09
N TRP A 118 -4.60 -6.24 8.21
CA TRP A 118 -3.98 -4.95 8.50
C TRP A 118 -2.60 -5.16 9.09
N GLY A 119 -1.70 -4.23 8.82
CA GLY A 119 -0.36 -4.27 9.39
C GLY A 119 -0.20 -3.28 10.54
N SER A 120 0.69 -3.61 11.47
CA SER A 120 1.00 -2.70 12.58
C SER A 120 1.81 -1.48 12.13
N LEU A 121 2.46 -1.56 10.96
CA LEU A 121 3.28 -0.46 10.44
C LEU A 121 2.44 0.81 10.21
N ALA A 122 1.23 0.68 9.71
CA ALA A 122 0.33 1.81 9.47
C ALA A 122 -0.19 2.46 10.77
N GLN A 123 0.12 1.89 11.91
CA GLN A 123 -0.27 2.40 13.23
C GLN A 123 0.91 3.02 13.99
N ARG A 124 2.01 3.29 13.30
CA ARG A 124 3.25 3.79 13.93
C ARG A 124 3.19 5.25 14.40
N SER A 125 2.18 6.01 13.97
CA SER A 125 2.04 7.43 14.33
C SER A 125 0.74 7.74 15.04
#